data_e98c005c32273acebe8368fe7980e2e3
#
_entry.id   e98c005c32273acebe8368fe7980e2e3
#
_cell.length_a   1.000
_cell.length_b   1.000
_cell.length_c   1.000
_cell.angle_alpha   90.00
_cell.angle_beta   90.00
_cell.angle_gamma   90.00
#
_symmetry.space_group_name_H-M   'P 1'
#
loop_
_entity.id
_entity.type
_entity.pdbx_description
1 polymer ?
#
loop_
_entity_poly.entity_id
_entity_poly.type
_entity_poly.pdbx_seq_one_letter_code
_entity_poly.pdbx_strand_id
1 'polypeptide(L)'
;LHPKTGKSALETVLTVLHAGGKFGGEGSAYKVSGGLHGVGISCVNALSETVEVEIRRKGKKHVIGFERGAVDRPLRIVGDLEGGDDAATGTRVTFKPDPEIFSETDFDFATVSSRLRELAYLNPGVTIRLTDERVGVDGEPKRESFRFEDGLAAYATHLNEARNVVTPVIHLSGAQDSPMGELYCEIAMQYHDGYSESLLSFANNIYNPDGGTHAQGFKLALTRSLNGYARKAGLIREKDPTPTGEDLREGLIAIISVKLPDPA
;
A
#
# COMPACT_ATOMS: atom_id res chain seq x y z
N LEU A 1 -22.48 -6.84 -18.54
CA LEU A 1 -22.09 -8.25 -18.37
C LEU A 1 -20.71 -8.47 -18.94
N HIS A 2 -19.92 -9.32 -18.29
CA HIS A 2 -18.58 -9.68 -18.76
C HIS A 2 -18.66 -10.55 -20.03
N PRO A 3 -17.96 -10.21 -21.15
CA PRO A 3 -18.17 -10.85 -22.43
C PRO A 3 -17.99 -12.38 -22.44
N LYS A 4 -17.05 -12.89 -21.64
CA LYS A 4 -16.71 -14.33 -21.58
C LYS A 4 -17.56 -15.12 -20.60
N THR A 5 -18.02 -14.50 -19.50
CA THR A 5 -18.69 -15.23 -18.42
C THR A 5 -20.20 -15.03 -18.41
N GLY A 6 -20.74 -14.02 -19.10
CA GLY A 6 -22.15 -13.63 -19.04
C GLY A 6 -22.57 -13.06 -17.68
N LYS A 7 -21.65 -12.97 -16.72
CA LYS A 7 -21.86 -12.49 -15.35
C LYS A 7 -21.60 -10.98 -15.25
N SER A 8 -22.02 -10.36 -14.17
CA SER A 8 -21.64 -8.99 -13.88
C SER A 8 -20.12 -8.90 -13.64
N ALA A 9 -19.49 -7.75 -13.94
CA ALA A 9 -18.08 -7.55 -13.62
C ALA A 9 -17.81 -7.76 -12.12
N LEU A 10 -18.72 -7.30 -11.26
CA LEU A 10 -18.63 -7.46 -9.81
C LEU A 10 -18.62 -8.94 -9.39
N GLU A 11 -19.54 -9.74 -9.89
CA GLU A 11 -19.57 -11.17 -9.61
C GLU A 11 -18.31 -11.86 -10.14
N THR A 12 -17.86 -11.48 -11.35
CA THR A 12 -16.67 -12.07 -11.96
C THR A 12 -15.42 -11.84 -11.11
N VAL A 13 -15.16 -10.61 -10.64
CA VAL A 13 -13.93 -10.33 -9.86
C VAL A 13 -13.94 -10.97 -8.47
N LEU A 14 -15.12 -11.32 -7.95
CA LEU A 14 -15.27 -11.95 -6.63
C LEU A 14 -15.27 -13.48 -6.71
N THR A 15 -15.56 -14.09 -7.87
CA THR A 15 -15.71 -15.55 -8.01
C THR A 15 -14.73 -16.20 -8.98
N VAL A 16 -13.97 -15.42 -9.74
CA VAL A 16 -13.04 -15.93 -10.74
C VAL A 16 -11.62 -15.49 -10.39
N LEU A 17 -10.72 -16.43 -10.26
CA LEU A 17 -9.30 -16.15 -10.09
C LEU A 17 -8.73 -15.50 -11.35
N HIS A 18 -7.76 -14.61 -11.17
CA HIS A 18 -7.14 -13.86 -12.26
C HIS A 18 -8.14 -13.00 -13.07
N ALA A 19 -9.26 -12.63 -12.45
CA ALA A 19 -10.19 -11.68 -13.00
C ALA A 19 -9.98 -10.31 -12.34
N GLY A 20 -9.65 -9.30 -13.14
CA GLY A 20 -9.45 -7.94 -12.63
C GLY A 20 -9.32 -6.93 -13.77
N GLY A 21 -9.50 -5.65 -13.45
CA GLY A 21 -9.35 -4.54 -14.41
C GLY A 21 -7.95 -3.90 -14.38
N LYS A 22 -7.02 -4.47 -13.61
CA LYS A 22 -5.68 -3.92 -13.38
C LYS A 22 -4.58 -4.61 -14.18
N PHE A 23 -4.93 -5.61 -14.97
CA PHE A 23 -4.02 -6.24 -15.92
C PHE A 23 -3.70 -5.26 -17.02
N GLY A 24 -2.41 -4.94 -17.21
CA GLY A 24 -1.92 -4.01 -18.21
C GLY A 24 -2.45 -4.32 -19.60
N GLY A 25 -2.59 -3.29 -20.42
CA GLY A 25 -3.05 -3.35 -21.82
C GLY A 25 -3.48 -1.97 -22.27
N GLU A 26 -3.55 -1.76 -23.58
CA GLU A 26 -4.09 -0.53 -24.15
C GLU A 26 -5.53 -0.33 -23.64
N GLY A 27 -5.77 0.73 -22.84
CA GLY A 27 -7.07 1.05 -22.25
C GLY A 27 -7.24 0.72 -20.76
N SER A 28 -6.22 0.17 -20.07
CA SER A 28 -6.27 0.05 -18.62
C SER A 28 -6.27 1.43 -17.96
N ALA A 29 -7.21 1.67 -17.04
CA ALA A 29 -7.24 2.89 -16.24
C ALA A 29 -6.13 2.92 -15.17
N TYR A 30 -5.43 1.81 -14.98
CA TYR A 30 -4.39 1.64 -13.97
C TYR A 30 -3.03 1.52 -14.63
N LYS A 31 -2.17 2.53 -14.45
CA LYS A 31 -0.79 2.52 -14.92
C LYS A 31 0.13 1.76 -13.97
N VAL A 32 -0.19 1.77 -12.69
CA VAL A 32 0.58 1.14 -11.60
C VAL A 32 -0.39 0.51 -10.61
N SER A 33 -0.16 -0.72 -10.21
CA SER A 33 -0.97 -1.42 -9.21
C SER A 33 -0.14 -2.46 -8.47
N GLY A 34 -0.35 -2.59 -7.16
CA GLY A 34 0.16 -3.71 -6.36
C GLY A 34 -0.60 -5.02 -6.58
N GLY A 35 -1.84 -4.93 -7.02
CA GLY A 35 -2.69 -6.10 -7.27
C GLY A 35 -2.59 -6.57 -8.73
N LEU A 36 -1.53 -7.31 -9.07
CA LEU A 36 -1.26 -7.78 -10.42
C LEU A 36 -1.90 -9.13 -10.76
N HIS A 37 -2.23 -9.93 -9.74
CA HIS A 37 -2.72 -11.30 -9.97
C HIS A 37 -4.24 -11.42 -10.07
N GLY A 38 -5.00 -10.36 -9.70
CA GLY A 38 -6.47 -10.39 -9.74
C GLY A 38 -7.09 -11.45 -8.84
N VAL A 39 -6.46 -11.75 -7.70
CA VAL A 39 -6.91 -12.80 -6.77
C VAL A 39 -7.30 -12.27 -5.39
N GLY A 40 -6.89 -11.07 -4.99
CA GLY A 40 -7.08 -10.59 -3.62
C GLY A 40 -8.53 -10.64 -3.14
N ILE A 41 -9.44 -10.03 -3.88
CA ILE A 41 -10.85 -9.97 -3.47
C ILE A 41 -11.56 -11.33 -3.61
N SER A 42 -11.19 -12.17 -4.57
CA SER A 42 -11.73 -13.52 -4.69
C SER A 42 -11.22 -14.43 -3.58
N CYS A 43 -9.98 -14.25 -3.10
CA CYS A 43 -9.48 -14.91 -1.89
C CYS A 43 -10.26 -14.47 -0.64
N VAL A 44 -10.50 -13.17 -0.46
CA VAL A 44 -11.35 -12.70 0.66
C VAL A 44 -12.73 -13.36 0.61
N ASN A 45 -13.34 -13.45 -0.57
CA ASN A 45 -14.64 -14.09 -0.74
C ASN A 45 -14.57 -15.60 -0.38
N ALA A 46 -13.57 -16.32 -0.89
CA ALA A 46 -13.44 -17.75 -0.66
C ALA A 46 -13.14 -18.12 0.81
N LEU A 47 -12.44 -17.21 1.53
CA LEU A 47 -12.02 -17.40 2.93
C LEU A 47 -13.01 -16.80 3.94
N SER A 48 -14.15 -16.31 3.48
CA SER A 48 -15.18 -15.71 4.33
C SER A 48 -16.39 -16.61 4.44
N GLU A 49 -16.95 -16.69 5.64
CA GLU A 49 -18.28 -17.30 5.85
C GLU A 49 -19.33 -16.54 5.03
N THR A 50 -19.29 -15.20 5.10
CA THR A 50 -20.19 -14.35 4.31
C THR A 50 -19.45 -13.13 3.77
N VAL A 51 -19.83 -12.71 2.56
CA VAL A 51 -19.40 -11.42 1.98
C VAL A 51 -20.62 -10.71 1.40
N GLU A 52 -20.75 -9.42 1.67
CA GLU A 52 -21.71 -8.54 1.02
C GLU A 52 -20.99 -7.36 0.38
N VAL A 53 -21.31 -7.08 -0.86
CA VAL A 53 -20.78 -5.92 -1.57
C VAL A 53 -21.92 -5.01 -2.00
N GLU A 54 -21.83 -3.75 -1.55
CA GLU A 54 -22.71 -2.66 -1.95
C GLU A 54 -21.94 -1.71 -2.88
N ILE A 55 -22.53 -1.38 -4.02
CA ILE A 55 -21.99 -0.39 -4.96
C ILE A 55 -23.03 0.70 -5.20
N ARG A 56 -22.58 1.95 -5.02
CA ARG A 56 -23.33 3.16 -5.40
C ARG A 56 -22.77 3.68 -6.72
N ARG A 57 -23.60 3.64 -7.77
CA ARG A 57 -23.21 4.09 -9.12
C ARG A 57 -24.44 4.41 -9.96
N LYS A 58 -24.36 5.46 -10.77
CA LYS A 58 -25.41 5.91 -11.69
C LYS A 58 -26.77 6.05 -10.98
N GLY A 59 -26.78 6.78 -9.88
CA GLY A 59 -27.98 7.04 -9.08
C GLY A 59 -28.60 5.83 -8.40
N LYS A 60 -27.96 4.65 -8.45
CA LYS A 60 -28.52 3.40 -7.95
C LYS A 60 -27.59 2.72 -6.94
N LYS A 61 -28.23 2.03 -6.01
CA LYS A 61 -27.59 1.16 -5.02
C LYS A 61 -27.73 -0.30 -5.46
N HIS A 62 -26.60 -0.94 -5.71
CA HIS A 62 -26.50 -2.34 -6.11
C HIS A 62 -25.96 -3.17 -4.96
N VAL A 63 -26.49 -4.37 -4.72
CA VAL A 63 -26.00 -5.28 -3.67
C VAL A 63 -25.89 -6.70 -4.23
N ILE A 64 -24.83 -7.39 -3.85
CA ILE A 64 -24.61 -8.83 -4.09
C ILE A 64 -24.10 -9.46 -2.80
N GLY A 65 -24.49 -10.70 -2.53
CA GLY A 65 -24.04 -11.46 -1.36
C GLY A 65 -23.45 -12.81 -1.74
N PHE A 66 -22.51 -13.26 -0.91
CA PHE A 66 -21.80 -14.52 -1.08
C PHE A 66 -21.71 -15.26 0.25
N GLU A 67 -21.68 -16.58 0.16
CA GLU A 67 -21.42 -17.49 1.26
C GLU A 67 -20.31 -18.45 0.81
N ARG A 68 -19.20 -18.48 1.54
CA ARG A 68 -18.02 -19.34 1.28
C ARG A 68 -17.59 -19.36 -0.19
N GLY A 69 -17.51 -18.17 -0.79
CA GLY A 69 -17.08 -17.98 -2.18
C GLY A 69 -18.17 -18.12 -3.23
N ALA A 70 -19.33 -18.74 -2.89
CA ALA A 70 -20.44 -18.92 -3.81
C ALA A 70 -21.45 -17.75 -3.73
N VAL A 71 -22.10 -17.43 -4.85
CA VAL A 71 -23.18 -16.43 -4.85
C VAL A 71 -24.38 -16.97 -4.09
N ASP A 72 -24.72 -16.36 -2.96
CA ASP A 72 -25.92 -16.63 -2.16
C ASP A 72 -27.08 -15.72 -2.59
N ARG A 73 -26.80 -14.43 -2.69
CA ARG A 73 -27.77 -13.42 -3.11
C ARG A 73 -27.31 -12.76 -4.40
N PRO A 74 -27.97 -13.02 -5.56
CA PRO A 74 -27.59 -12.43 -6.85
C PRO A 74 -27.60 -10.90 -6.84
N LEU A 75 -26.82 -10.31 -7.75
CA LEU A 75 -26.75 -8.86 -7.92
C LEU A 75 -28.13 -8.27 -8.19
N ARG A 76 -28.55 -7.32 -7.37
CA ARG A 76 -29.83 -6.61 -7.50
C ARG A 76 -29.69 -5.14 -7.19
N ILE A 77 -30.57 -4.33 -7.76
CA ILE A 77 -30.76 -2.94 -7.38
C ILE A 77 -31.71 -2.93 -6.17
N VAL A 78 -31.27 -2.27 -5.09
CA VAL A 78 -32.04 -2.23 -3.82
C VAL A 78 -32.61 -0.84 -3.52
N GLY A 79 -32.29 0.16 -4.34
CA GLY A 79 -32.85 1.51 -4.21
C GLY A 79 -32.18 2.50 -5.13
N ASP A 80 -32.80 3.66 -5.23
CA ASP A 80 -32.24 4.83 -5.90
C ASP A 80 -31.50 5.70 -4.86
N LEU A 81 -30.47 6.44 -5.32
CA LEU A 81 -29.71 7.37 -4.49
C LEU A 81 -30.31 8.76 -4.60
N GLU A 82 -30.33 9.50 -3.50
CA GLU A 82 -30.64 10.92 -3.53
C GLU A 82 -29.60 11.63 -4.41
N GLY A 83 -30.05 12.50 -5.33
CA GLY A 83 -29.21 13.17 -6.31
C GLY A 83 -29.10 12.43 -7.65
N GLY A 84 -29.73 11.28 -7.82
CA GLY A 84 -29.74 10.55 -9.09
C GLY A 84 -28.34 10.21 -9.59
N ASP A 85 -28.08 10.45 -10.88
CA ASP A 85 -26.77 10.14 -11.50
C ASP A 85 -25.61 10.99 -10.94
N ASP A 86 -25.88 12.15 -10.31
CA ASP A 86 -24.90 13.02 -9.65
C ASP A 86 -24.61 12.59 -8.20
N ALA A 87 -25.31 11.57 -7.69
CA ALA A 87 -25.08 11.06 -6.35
C ALA A 87 -23.66 10.51 -6.18
N ALA A 88 -23.13 10.66 -4.97
CA ALA A 88 -21.80 10.18 -4.62
C ALA A 88 -21.65 8.67 -4.90
N THR A 89 -20.62 8.33 -5.67
CA THR A 89 -20.25 6.94 -5.93
C THR A 89 -19.48 6.34 -4.76
N GLY A 90 -19.51 5.02 -4.63
CA GLY A 90 -18.75 4.33 -3.59
C GLY A 90 -18.94 2.83 -3.60
N THR A 91 -18.06 2.15 -2.89
CA THR A 91 -18.10 0.71 -2.67
C THR A 91 -17.99 0.42 -1.19
N ARG A 92 -18.84 -0.46 -0.68
CA ARG A 92 -18.74 -1.04 0.67
C ARG A 92 -18.56 -2.54 0.50
N VAL A 93 -17.57 -3.09 1.17
CA VAL A 93 -17.35 -4.53 1.27
C VAL A 93 -17.47 -4.89 2.75
N THR A 94 -18.39 -5.79 3.06
CA THR A 94 -18.58 -6.35 4.40
C THR A 94 -18.26 -7.83 4.31
N PHE A 95 -17.38 -8.33 5.19
CA PHE A 95 -17.04 -9.74 5.21
C PHE A 95 -16.88 -10.25 6.64
N LYS A 96 -17.12 -11.53 6.81
CA LYS A 96 -16.90 -12.26 8.05
C LYS A 96 -15.94 -13.42 7.76
N PRO A 97 -14.75 -13.45 8.38
CA PRO A 97 -13.83 -14.58 8.23
C PRO A 97 -14.49 -15.90 8.61
N ASP A 98 -14.18 -16.96 7.86
CA ASP A 98 -14.78 -18.28 8.14
C ASP A 98 -14.05 -18.96 9.31
N PRO A 99 -14.75 -19.26 10.43
CA PRO A 99 -14.14 -19.93 11.59
C PRO A 99 -13.80 -21.41 11.31
N GLU A 100 -14.27 -22.00 10.22
CA GLU A 100 -13.83 -23.32 9.80
C GLU A 100 -12.44 -23.29 9.14
N ILE A 101 -12.00 -22.09 8.68
CA ILE A 101 -10.69 -21.91 8.04
C ILE A 101 -9.70 -21.25 9.00
N PHE A 102 -10.16 -20.21 9.72
CA PHE A 102 -9.31 -19.44 10.62
C PHE A 102 -9.57 -19.85 12.08
N SER A 103 -8.51 -20.21 12.78
CA SER A 103 -8.57 -20.49 14.23
C SER A 103 -8.80 -19.22 15.08
N GLU A 104 -8.44 -18.06 14.55
CA GLU A 104 -8.64 -16.75 15.17
C GLU A 104 -9.33 -15.83 14.17
N THR A 105 -10.48 -15.28 14.53
CA THR A 105 -11.28 -14.39 13.68
C THR A 105 -11.42 -12.97 14.25
N ASP A 106 -10.89 -12.73 15.44
CA ASP A 106 -10.89 -11.41 16.06
C ASP A 106 -9.75 -10.55 15.52
N PHE A 107 -10.10 -9.40 14.98
CA PHE A 107 -9.11 -8.43 14.50
C PHE A 107 -8.44 -7.70 15.65
N ASP A 108 -7.10 -7.70 15.66
CA ASP A 108 -6.33 -6.86 16.56
C ASP A 108 -6.28 -5.42 16.05
N PHE A 109 -6.77 -4.48 16.86
CA PHE A 109 -6.86 -3.08 16.47
C PHE A 109 -5.49 -2.46 16.18
N ALA A 110 -4.46 -2.78 16.98
CA ALA A 110 -3.14 -2.19 16.83
C ALA A 110 -2.48 -2.63 15.51
N THR A 111 -2.60 -3.91 15.18
CA THR A 111 -2.10 -4.48 13.92
C THR A 111 -2.76 -3.84 12.71
N VAL A 112 -4.10 -3.74 12.71
CA VAL A 112 -4.86 -3.10 11.62
C VAL A 112 -4.50 -1.61 11.51
N SER A 113 -4.47 -0.89 12.65
CA SER A 113 -4.11 0.52 12.72
C SER A 113 -2.73 0.79 12.14
N SER A 114 -1.72 0.01 12.56
CA SER A 114 -0.34 0.13 12.06
C SER A 114 -0.28 -0.03 10.53
N ARG A 115 -0.97 -1.04 9.99
CA ARG A 115 -0.98 -1.28 8.54
C ARG A 115 -1.72 -0.19 7.76
N LEU A 116 -2.84 0.31 8.28
CA LEU A 116 -3.58 1.41 7.63
C LEU A 116 -2.82 2.73 7.67
N ARG A 117 -2.09 3.00 8.74
CA ARG A 117 -1.18 4.15 8.87
C ARG A 117 -0.06 4.08 7.84
N GLU A 118 0.59 2.92 7.67
CA GLU A 118 1.60 2.68 6.63
C GLU A 118 1.03 2.96 5.23
N LEU A 119 -0.16 2.43 4.93
CA LEU A 119 -0.82 2.68 3.65
C LEU A 119 -1.14 4.16 3.42
N ALA A 120 -1.47 4.90 4.48
CA ALA A 120 -1.73 6.34 4.37
C ALA A 120 -0.45 7.13 4.06
N TYR A 121 0.71 6.74 4.62
CA TYR A 121 2.01 7.33 4.26
C TYR A 121 2.40 7.04 2.80
N LEU A 122 2.12 5.82 2.31
CA LEU A 122 2.43 5.41 0.93
C LEU A 122 1.49 6.05 -0.11
N ASN A 123 0.39 6.66 0.32
CA ASN A 123 -0.63 7.27 -0.53
C ASN A 123 -0.99 8.69 -0.06
N PRO A 124 -0.13 9.69 -0.30
CA PRO A 124 -0.35 11.06 0.13
C PRO A 124 -1.73 11.59 -0.24
N GLY A 125 -2.35 12.33 0.68
CA GLY A 125 -3.67 12.94 0.48
C GLY A 125 -4.87 11.99 0.65
N VAL A 126 -4.66 10.67 0.73
CA VAL A 126 -5.74 9.71 1.02
C VAL A 126 -6.09 9.77 2.51
N THR A 127 -7.37 9.84 2.82
CA THR A 127 -7.87 9.74 4.20
C THR A 127 -8.32 8.32 4.47
N ILE A 128 -7.72 7.68 5.47
CA ILE A 128 -8.10 6.34 5.96
C ILE A 128 -8.64 6.49 7.37
N ARG A 129 -9.85 5.97 7.62
CA ARG A 129 -10.47 5.97 8.94
C ARG A 129 -10.66 4.54 9.42
N LEU A 130 -10.22 4.28 10.64
CA LEU A 130 -10.42 3.02 11.34
C LEU A 130 -11.37 3.25 12.51
N THR A 131 -12.38 2.40 12.63
CA THR A 131 -13.28 2.37 13.78
C THR A 131 -13.43 0.92 14.24
N ASP A 132 -13.16 0.67 15.49
CA ASP A 132 -13.48 -0.57 16.19
C ASP A 132 -14.76 -0.32 16.99
N GLU A 133 -15.88 -0.90 16.55
CA GLU A 133 -17.18 -0.73 17.19
C GLU A 133 -17.34 -1.59 18.46
N ARG A 134 -16.37 -2.48 18.74
CA ARG A 134 -16.33 -3.20 20.02
C ARG A 134 -16.11 -2.18 21.14
N VAL A 135 -16.92 -2.30 22.17
CA VAL A 135 -16.87 -1.36 23.31
C VAL A 135 -15.56 -1.55 24.05
N GLY A 136 -14.74 -0.50 24.09
CA GLY A 136 -13.51 -0.48 24.88
C GLY A 136 -13.78 -0.42 26.40
N VAL A 137 -12.71 -0.43 27.19
CA VAL A 137 -12.79 -0.30 28.65
C VAL A 137 -13.50 0.99 29.08
N ASP A 138 -13.42 2.03 28.25
CA ASP A 138 -14.01 3.36 28.48
C ASP A 138 -15.47 3.47 28.00
N GLY A 139 -16.05 2.41 27.45
CA GLY A 139 -17.41 2.41 26.94
C GLY A 139 -17.59 3.05 25.55
N GLU A 140 -16.49 3.48 24.92
CA GLU A 140 -16.52 4.15 23.61
C GLU A 140 -15.79 3.32 22.54
N PRO A 141 -16.21 3.41 21.25
CA PRO A 141 -15.50 2.81 20.13
C PRO A 141 -14.12 3.43 19.95
N LYS A 142 -13.10 2.59 19.67
CA LYS A 142 -11.79 3.10 19.29
C LYS A 142 -11.84 3.64 17.86
N ARG A 143 -11.30 4.85 17.65
CA ARG A 143 -11.27 5.49 16.33
C ARG A 143 -9.91 6.11 16.05
N GLU A 144 -9.41 5.90 14.84
CA GLU A 144 -8.23 6.58 14.33
C GLU A 144 -8.48 7.08 12.90
N SER A 145 -7.79 8.16 12.53
CA SER A 145 -7.86 8.73 11.19
C SER A 145 -6.46 9.09 10.73
N PHE A 146 -6.09 8.60 9.57
CA PHE A 146 -4.77 8.80 8.98
C PHE A 146 -4.91 9.59 7.69
N ARG A 147 -4.13 10.67 7.57
CA ARG A 147 -3.96 11.46 6.36
C ARG A 147 -2.62 12.16 6.44
N PHE A 148 -1.76 11.89 5.48
CA PHE A 148 -0.42 12.46 5.42
C PHE A 148 -0.20 13.09 4.05
N GLU A 149 0.01 14.40 4.02
CA GLU A 149 0.26 15.12 2.77
C GLU A 149 1.72 14.95 2.31
N ASP A 150 2.64 14.85 3.27
CA ASP A 150 4.08 14.74 3.01
C ASP A 150 4.54 13.27 2.78
N GLY A 151 3.62 12.32 2.72
CA GLY A 151 3.87 10.94 2.32
C GLY A 151 5.06 10.28 3.00
N LEU A 152 6.05 9.84 2.22
CA LEU A 152 7.23 9.15 2.76
C LEU A 152 8.09 10.04 3.67
N ALA A 153 8.11 11.35 3.49
CA ALA A 153 8.85 12.25 4.40
C ALA A 153 8.24 12.25 5.80
N ALA A 154 6.89 12.28 5.89
CA ALA A 154 6.20 12.12 7.17
C ALA A 154 6.43 10.72 7.77
N TYR A 155 6.53 9.69 6.94
CA TYR A 155 6.82 8.34 7.41
C TYR A 155 8.23 8.22 8.00
N ALA A 156 9.26 8.81 7.35
CA ALA A 156 10.61 8.84 7.88
C ALA A 156 10.68 9.57 9.23
N THR A 157 9.96 10.69 9.36
CA THR A 157 9.82 11.42 10.62
C THR A 157 9.19 10.54 11.71
N HIS A 158 8.09 9.85 11.40
CA HIS A 158 7.39 8.96 12.32
C HIS A 158 8.28 7.81 12.82
N LEU A 159 9.05 7.20 11.95
CA LEU A 159 9.99 6.12 12.32
C LEU A 159 11.12 6.59 13.24
N ASN A 160 11.40 7.88 13.25
CA ASN A 160 12.43 8.50 14.10
C ASN A 160 11.86 9.23 15.33
N GLU A 161 10.55 9.22 15.59
CA GLU A 161 9.92 9.97 16.70
C GLU A 161 10.57 9.72 18.07
N ALA A 162 11.03 8.49 18.32
CA ALA A 162 11.65 8.09 19.58
C ALA A 162 13.20 8.16 19.54
N ARG A 163 13.79 8.77 18.50
CA ARG A 163 15.25 8.81 18.28
C ARG A 163 15.77 10.24 18.22
N ASN A 164 17.02 10.43 18.53
CA ASN A 164 17.68 11.73 18.39
C ASN A 164 18.19 11.89 16.96
N VAL A 165 17.48 12.68 16.15
CA VAL A 165 17.81 12.89 14.74
C VAL A 165 18.97 13.87 14.57
N VAL A 166 19.87 13.57 13.64
CA VAL A 166 21.06 14.37 13.34
C VAL A 166 20.99 15.09 11.99
N THR A 167 20.00 14.73 11.15
CA THR A 167 19.75 15.43 9.87
C THR A 167 18.27 15.77 9.70
N PRO A 168 17.93 16.78 8.90
CA PRO A 168 16.56 16.89 8.39
C PRO A 168 16.22 15.66 7.54
N VAL A 169 14.91 15.47 7.27
CA VAL A 169 14.47 14.46 6.30
C VAL A 169 14.96 14.85 4.91
N ILE A 170 15.61 13.93 4.23
CA ILE A 170 16.03 14.05 2.84
C ILE A 170 15.00 13.30 2.00
N HIS A 171 14.30 14.02 1.13
CA HIS A 171 13.27 13.45 0.25
C HIS A 171 13.68 13.63 -1.21
N LEU A 172 13.65 12.54 -1.97
CA LEU A 172 14.03 12.49 -3.38
C LEU A 172 12.96 11.73 -4.16
N SER A 173 12.67 12.18 -5.36
CA SER A 173 11.80 11.45 -6.28
C SER A 173 12.25 11.63 -7.71
N GLY A 174 11.94 10.68 -8.56
CA GLY A 174 12.25 10.73 -9.97
C GLY A 174 11.52 9.65 -10.75
N ALA A 175 11.35 9.91 -12.05
CA ALA A 175 10.78 8.96 -12.98
C ALA A 175 11.78 8.69 -14.11
N GLN A 176 11.74 7.48 -14.66
CA GLN A 176 12.53 7.07 -15.80
C GLN A 176 11.73 6.14 -16.70
N ASP A 177 11.78 6.41 -18.01
CA ASP A 177 11.21 5.51 -18.99
C ASP A 177 12.04 4.23 -19.11
N SER A 178 11.35 3.11 -19.19
CA SER A 178 11.94 1.79 -19.43
C SER A 178 11.18 1.07 -20.54
N PRO A 179 11.73 -0.02 -21.10
CA PRO A 179 11.01 -0.85 -22.08
C PRO A 179 9.68 -1.43 -21.55
N MET A 180 9.52 -1.51 -20.22
CA MET A 180 8.30 -2.02 -19.56
C MET A 180 7.33 -0.90 -19.15
N GLY A 181 7.65 0.36 -19.47
CA GLY A 181 6.89 1.54 -19.09
C GLY A 181 7.64 2.44 -18.12
N GLU A 182 6.97 3.49 -17.64
CA GLU A 182 7.55 4.45 -16.70
C GLU A 182 7.79 3.81 -15.32
N LEU A 183 9.01 3.95 -14.83
CA LEU A 183 9.42 3.61 -13.48
C LEU A 183 9.45 4.89 -12.66
N TYR A 184 8.76 4.91 -11.53
CA TYR A 184 8.83 6.00 -10.56
C TYR A 184 9.48 5.52 -9.28
N CYS A 185 10.42 6.28 -8.76
CA CYS A 185 11.11 6.00 -7.50
C CYS A 185 10.97 7.19 -6.57
N GLU A 186 10.65 6.93 -5.32
CA GLU A 186 10.56 7.90 -4.25
C GLU A 186 11.32 7.37 -3.04
N ILE A 187 12.13 8.23 -2.42
CA ILE A 187 12.99 7.90 -1.30
C ILE A 187 12.84 8.99 -0.25
N ALA A 188 12.58 8.58 0.98
CA ALA A 188 12.72 9.46 2.15
C ALA A 188 13.72 8.83 3.11
N MET A 189 14.67 9.62 3.62
CA MET A 189 15.69 9.13 4.53
C MET A 189 16.07 10.18 5.55
N GLN A 190 16.54 9.71 6.73
CA GLN A 190 16.95 10.56 7.83
C GLN A 190 17.96 9.82 8.70
N TYR A 191 18.99 10.53 9.18
CA TYR A 191 19.96 9.97 10.11
C TYR A 191 19.61 10.30 11.56
N HIS A 192 19.88 9.36 12.46
CA HIS A 192 19.84 9.51 13.90
C HIS A 192 21.19 9.14 14.53
N ASP A 193 21.39 9.46 15.79
CA ASP A 193 22.67 9.24 16.51
C ASP A 193 22.91 7.78 16.98
N GLY A 194 22.00 6.87 16.68
CA GLY A 194 22.19 5.44 16.95
C GLY A 194 22.97 4.74 15.82
N TYR A 195 23.30 3.45 16.05
CA TYR A 195 24.10 2.65 15.12
C TYR A 195 23.28 1.75 14.18
N SER A 196 21.99 1.61 14.39
CA SER A 196 21.15 0.70 13.61
C SER A 196 20.73 1.28 12.26
N GLU A 197 20.89 0.50 11.19
CA GLU A 197 20.25 0.74 9.89
C GLU A 197 18.80 0.23 9.92
N SER A 198 17.87 1.00 9.38
CA SER A 198 16.50 0.56 9.09
C SER A 198 16.11 0.95 7.67
N LEU A 199 15.92 -0.05 6.83
CA LEU A 199 15.57 0.14 5.42
C LEU A 199 14.24 -0.53 5.13
N LEU A 200 13.22 0.26 4.78
CA LEU A 200 11.93 -0.24 4.32
C LEU A 200 11.85 -0.09 2.81
N SER A 201 11.50 -1.16 2.12
CA SER A 201 11.38 -1.15 0.66
C SER A 201 9.99 -1.59 0.22
N PHE A 202 9.45 -0.88 -0.77
CA PHE A 202 8.12 -1.09 -1.30
C PHE A 202 8.14 -1.12 -2.82
N ALA A 203 7.40 -2.06 -3.40
CA ALA A 203 7.09 -2.08 -4.83
C ALA A 203 5.57 -1.99 -4.99
N ASN A 204 5.07 -0.95 -5.69
CA ASN A 204 3.64 -0.69 -5.87
C ASN A 204 2.85 -0.70 -4.54
N ASN A 205 3.41 -0.08 -3.48
CA ASN A 205 2.86 -0.01 -2.12
C ASN A 205 2.81 -1.37 -1.37
N ILE A 206 3.48 -2.39 -1.91
CA ILE A 206 3.64 -3.69 -1.22
C ILE A 206 5.02 -3.72 -0.58
N TYR A 207 5.05 -4.02 0.73
CA TYR A 207 6.28 -4.16 1.48
C TYR A 207 7.09 -5.38 1.03
N ASN A 208 8.39 -5.18 0.81
CA ASN A 208 9.34 -6.21 0.46
C ASN A 208 10.31 -6.44 1.63
N PRO A 209 10.02 -7.36 2.56
CA PRO A 209 10.84 -7.56 3.77
C PRO A 209 12.27 -8.02 3.44
N ASP A 210 12.43 -8.82 2.40
CA ASP A 210 13.73 -9.31 1.95
C ASP A 210 14.49 -8.28 1.08
N GLY A 211 13.93 -7.08 0.91
CA GLY A 211 14.45 -6.08 0.01
C GLY A 211 14.12 -6.39 -1.45
N GLY A 212 15.04 -6.07 -2.36
CA GLY A 212 14.92 -6.27 -3.80
C GLY A 212 16.00 -5.49 -4.54
N THR A 213 15.98 -5.57 -5.86
CA THR A 213 16.95 -4.84 -6.71
C THR A 213 16.93 -3.33 -6.49
N HIS A 214 15.75 -2.76 -6.19
CA HIS A 214 15.59 -1.34 -5.86
C HIS A 214 16.26 -0.96 -4.53
N ALA A 215 16.15 -1.81 -3.49
CA ALA A 215 16.84 -1.59 -2.21
C ALA A 215 18.36 -1.73 -2.37
N GLN A 216 18.83 -2.71 -3.12
CA GLN A 216 20.24 -2.88 -3.44
C GLN A 216 20.78 -1.71 -4.26
N GLY A 217 20.02 -1.28 -5.27
CA GLY A 217 20.33 -0.10 -6.09
C GLY A 217 20.49 1.16 -5.25
N PHE A 218 19.59 1.38 -4.30
CA PHE A 218 19.68 2.49 -3.36
C PHE A 218 20.98 2.43 -2.53
N LYS A 219 21.29 1.27 -1.90
CA LYS A 219 22.52 1.10 -1.10
C LYS A 219 23.77 1.41 -1.89
N LEU A 220 23.85 0.93 -3.14
CA LEU A 220 24.98 1.19 -4.03
C LEU A 220 25.05 2.67 -4.45
N ALA A 221 23.91 3.27 -4.81
CA ALA A 221 23.85 4.67 -5.21
C ALA A 221 24.24 5.60 -4.06
N LEU A 222 23.73 5.37 -2.86
CA LEU A 222 24.07 6.14 -1.66
C LEU A 222 25.57 6.09 -1.40
N THR A 223 26.16 4.90 -1.35
CA THR A 223 27.57 4.68 -1.10
C THR A 223 28.43 5.39 -2.14
N ARG A 224 28.09 5.23 -3.43
CA ARG A 224 28.82 5.87 -4.53
C ARG A 224 28.74 7.40 -4.47
N SER A 225 27.54 7.92 -4.24
CA SER A 225 27.28 9.37 -4.22
C SER A 225 28.00 10.05 -3.06
N LEU A 226 27.89 9.50 -1.85
CA LEU A 226 28.52 10.08 -0.66
C LEU A 226 30.05 10.02 -0.77
N ASN A 227 30.64 8.89 -1.16
CA ASN A 227 32.08 8.76 -1.35
C ASN A 227 32.59 9.65 -2.49
N GLY A 228 31.82 9.75 -3.59
CA GLY A 228 32.17 10.64 -4.70
C GLY A 228 32.14 12.11 -4.28
N TYR A 229 31.14 12.52 -3.52
CA TYR A 229 31.07 13.88 -2.97
C TYR A 229 32.18 14.15 -1.98
N ALA A 230 32.42 13.24 -1.04
CA ALA A 230 33.46 13.41 -0.01
C ALA A 230 34.85 13.59 -0.61
N ARG A 231 35.20 12.85 -1.66
CA ARG A 231 36.45 13.02 -2.41
C ARG A 231 36.50 14.36 -3.15
N LYS A 232 35.44 14.70 -3.88
CA LYS A 232 35.35 15.96 -4.63
C LYS A 232 35.42 17.18 -3.72
N ALA A 233 34.84 17.10 -2.54
CA ALA A 233 34.85 18.16 -1.53
C ALA A 233 36.11 18.19 -0.68
N GLY A 234 37.07 17.25 -0.88
CA GLY A 234 38.30 17.17 -0.12
C GLY A 234 38.14 16.69 1.34
N LEU A 235 36.96 16.11 1.67
CA LEU A 235 36.68 15.54 2.99
C LEU A 235 37.44 14.22 3.22
N ILE A 236 37.72 13.49 2.15
CA ILE A 236 38.53 12.27 2.15
C ILE A 236 39.71 12.50 1.21
N ARG A 237 40.94 12.34 1.72
CA ARG A 237 42.15 12.44 0.93
C ARG A 237 42.41 11.15 0.15
N GLU A 238 43.25 11.19 -0.87
CA GLU A 238 43.55 10.04 -1.73
C GLU A 238 44.14 8.83 -0.97
N LYS A 239 44.81 9.08 0.14
CA LYS A 239 45.45 8.06 1.01
C LYS A 239 44.53 7.61 2.17
N ASP A 240 43.43 8.27 2.41
CA ASP A 240 42.53 7.93 3.52
C ASP A 240 41.67 6.72 3.16
N PRO A 241 41.33 5.85 4.13
CA PRO A 241 40.40 4.76 3.89
C PRO A 241 39.04 5.31 3.45
N THR A 242 38.47 4.69 2.45
CA THR A 242 37.14 5.07 1.95
C THR A 242 36.09 4.42 2.81
N PRO A 243 35.12 5.15 3.36
CA PRO A 243 33.99 4.57 4.10
C PRO A 243 33.25 3.49 3.30
N THR A 244 32.96 2.40 3.98
CA THR A 244 32.18 1.31 3.39
C THR A 244 30.71 1.70 3.27
N GLY A 245 29.92 0.92 2.55
CA GLY A 245 28.49 1.15 2.50
C GLY A 245 27.81 0.96 3.86
N GLU A 246 28.33 0.09 4.72
CA GLU A 246 27.82 -0.12 6.08
C GLU A 246 28.10 1.10 6.97
N ASP A 247 29.32 1.65 6.92
CA ASP A 247 29.65 2.88 7.65
C ASP A 247 28.73 4.05 7.27
N LEU A 248 28.41 4.16 5.98
CA LEU A 248 27.56 5.25 5.47
C LEU A 248 26.06 5.06 5.73
N ARG A 249 25.65 3.88 6.17
CA ARG A 249 24.26 3.59 6.54
C ARG A 249 24.07 3.43 8.05
N GLU A 250 25.11 3.58 8.83
CA GLU A 250 25.00 3.60 10.29
C GLU A 250 24.12 4.78 10.73
N GLY A 251 23.10 4.49 11.55
CA GLY A 251 22.11 5.46 12.00
C GLY A 251 21.11 5.91 10.91
N LEU A 252 21.06 5.22 9.77
CA LEU A 252 20.16 5.58 8.68
C LEU A 252 18.79 4.90 8.82
N ILE A 253 17.72 5.69 8.79
CA ILE A 253 16.39 5.23 8.38
C ILE A 253 16.14 5.66 6.95
N ALA A 254 15.76 4.72 6.08
CA ALA A 254 15.37 5.02 4.72
C ALA A 254 14.16 4.22 4.28
N ILE A 255 13.28 4.86 3.54
CA ILE A 255 12.10 4.26 2.93
C ILE A 255 12.25 4.45 1.43
N ILE A 256 12.18 3.34 0.68
CA ILE A 256 12.30 3.33 -0.77
C ILE A 256 11.00 2.78 -1.34
N SER A 257 10.32 3.57 -2.15
CA SER A 257 9.10 3.17 -2.84
C SER A 257 9.31 3.26 -4.34
N VAL A 258 9.12 2.15 -5.03
CA VAL A 258 9.11 2.12 -6.49
C VAL A 258 7.72 1.81 -7.00
N LYS A 259 7.34 2.48 -8.09
CA LYS A 259 6.11 2.22 -8.82
C LYS A 259 6.48 1.82 -10.25
N LEU A 260 6.02 0.66 -10.65
CA LEU A 260 6.33 0.07 -11.94
C LEU A 260 5.13 -0.73 -12.47
N PRO A 261 5.01 -0.84 -13.82
CA PRO A 261 3.86 -1.51 -14.43
C PRO A 261 3.78 -3.00 -14.09
N ASP A 262 4.93 -3.68 -14.04
CA ASP A 262 5.03 -5.13 -13.84
C ASP A 262 6.18 -5.46 -12.87
N PRO A 263 5.93 -5.46 -11.55
CA PRO A 263 6.92 -5.90 -10.56
C PRO A 263 7.02 -7.43 -10.59
N ALA A 264 8.19 -7.94 -10.98
CA ALA A 264 8.54 -9.36 -10.93
C ALA A 264 9.12 -9.73 -9.57
#